data_c1d7e72498f9d44ee55c3169131339d7
#
_entry.id   c1d7e72498f9d44ee55c3169131339d7
#
_cell.length_a   1.000
_cell.length_b   1.000
_cell.length_c   1.000
_cell.angle_alpha   90.00
_cell.angle_beta   90.00
_cell.angle_gamma   90.00
#
_symmetry.space_group_name_H-M   'P 1'
#
loop_
_entity.id
_entity.type
_entity.pdbx_description
1 polymer ?
#
loop_
_entity_poly.entity_id
_entity_poly.type
_entity_poly.pdbx_seq_one_letter_code
_entity_poly.pdbx_strand_id
1 'polypeptide(L)'
;IQKETKKEPHFELNAKNIKNDSYIVSIGLMIAFSAIISRIIDYQFKIIAVSAFPDQDSLVNFFGTYYGLTGFATLLMQLSITGFILKRFGILSGLLILPISLAIGSLGFLLSGTLLTVFIAKFSDQVFKFSINNSIKEILWLPISAKKKLQTKPIIDGIVRSGVEGISGLVIFLLVAFNLLPENQVHFLSAVVLLGISAWIWSCFKLVNGYISSIVNSIENRQLNLDEIEFSIDDTNTVKTLDSALLEKNELKQLFAIDLLWNLPLNPWKDSLEFLFTKGSPPIQRAILELTWNKPDIISDQLIIYKIKKEDDISPHALMCANDRGLKNDITKLDNYLNHDNNSLRIAYAVTLLSNDKESKISEELINRIHKSNIVENQIELIGFLKRHPHLLSSIYITNYLQNGNIEIKNEMLRFLINNPNISYFNHIFNLMEKPATEILATQSLLA
;
A
#
# COMPACT_ATOMS: atom_id res chain seq x y z
N ILE A 1 23.27 40.66 -0.50
CA ILE A 1 22.79 39.23 -0.56
C ILE A 1 22.13 38.96 0.76
N GLN A 2 20.83 39.29 0.87
CA GLN A 2 20.01 38.91 2.04
C GLN A 2 19.65 37.42 1.89
N LYS A 3 20.13 36.60 2.83
CA LYS A 3 19.63 35.25 3.06
C LYS A 3 18.17 35.37 3.50
N GLU A 4 17.23 35.00 2.62
CA GLU A 4 15.87 34.69 3.04
C GLU A 4 15.94 33.53 4.02
N THR A 5 15.74 33.82 5.28
CA THR A 5 15.46 32.81 6.31
C THR A 5 14.15 32.11 5.91
N LYS A 6 14.22 30.87 5.40
CA LYS A 6 13.05 29.97 5.29
C LYS A 6 12.41 29.95 6.68
N LYS A 7 11.24 30.57 6.82
CA LYS A 7 10.37 30.43 7.99
C LYS A 7 10.10 28.97 8.16
N GLU A 8 10.55 28.39 9.26
CA GLU A 8 10.13 27.05 9.68
C GLU A 8 8.60 27.01 9.68
N PRO A 9 7.97 25.97 9.13
CA PRO A 9 6.52 25.89 9.13
C PRO A 9 6.04 25.90 10.58
N HIS A 10 5.28 26.92 10.98
CA HIS A 10 4.62 26.97 12.28
C HIS A 10 3.79 25.71 12.46
N PHE A 11 4.18 24.92 13.46
CA PHE A 11 3.56 23.64 13.78
C PHE A 11 2.27 23.89 14.56
N GLU A 12 1.17 24.14 13.84
CA GLU A 12 -0.15 24.28 14.46
C GLU A 12 -0.83 22.92 14.59
N LEU A 13 -1.02 22.48 15.84
CA LEU A 13 -1.84 21.32 16.16
C LEU A 13 -3.30 21.62 15.81
N ASN A 14 -3.92 20.84 14.91
CA ASN A 14 -5.27 21.12 14.44
C ASN A 14 -6.24 19.99 14.81
N ALA A 15 -6.90 20.14 15.97
CA ALA A 15 -7.90 19.19 16.46
C ALA A 15 -9.16 19.11 15.57
N LYS A 16 -9.48 20.13 14.75
CA LYS A 16 -10.59 20.07 13.78
C LYS A 16 -10.37 19.00 12.71
N ASN A 17 -9.13 18.79 12.30
CA ASN A 17 -8.79 17.77 11.30
C ASN A 17 -9.05 16.34 11.81
N ILE A 18 -9.02 16.11 13.12
CA ILE A 18 -9.33 14.82 13.72
C ILE A 18 -10.82 14.54 13.64
N LYS A 19 -11.67 15.50 14.06
CA LYS A 19 -13.12 15.32 14.08
C LYS A 19 -13.74 15.09 12.70
N ASN A 20 -13.17 15.68 11.68
CA ASN A 20 -13.69 15.64 10.32
C ASN A 20 -13.26 14.39 9.53
N ASP A 21 -12.37 13.57 10.09
CA ASP A 21 -11.84 12.38 9.42
C ASP A 21 -12.18 11.12 10.22
N SER A 22 -13.18 10.38 9.74
CA SER A 22 -13.65 9.15 10.38
C SER A 22 -12.56 8.11 10.56
N TYR A 23 -11.56 8.07 9.67
CA TYR A 23 -10.44 7.14 9.76
C TYR A 23 -9.50 7.52 10.90
N ILE A 24 -9.13 8.79 11.02
CA ILE A 24 -8.28 9.31 12.12
C ILE A 24 -8.98 9.12 13.48
N VAL A 25 -10.30 9.36 13.53
CA VAL A 25 -11.10 9.09 14.73
C VAL A 25 -11.04 7.61 15.12
N SER A 26 -11.10 6.69 14.14
CA SER A 26 -11.01 5.24 14.40
C SER A 26 -9.65 4.84 14.94
N ILE A 27 -8.54 5.44 14.45
CA ILE A 27 -7.19 5.26 15.05
C ILE A 27 -7.18 5.74 16.51
N GLY A 28 -7.76 6.92 16.78
CA GLY A 28 -7.84 7.48 18.13
C GLY A 28 -8.66 6.60 19.09
N LEU A 29 -9.79 6.04 18.63
CA LEU A 29 -10.61 5.11 19.41
C LEU A 29 -9.85 3.82 19.73
N MET A 30 -9.16 3.22 18.76
CA MET A 30 -8.33 2.03 18.98
C MET A 30 -7.27 2.29 20.06
N ILE A 31 -6.58 3.42 20.00
CA ILE A 31 -5.55 3.81 20.98
C ILE A 31 -6.19 4.05 22.36
N ALA A 32 -7.36 4.69 22.41
CA ALA A 32 -8.08 4.93 23.65
C ALA A 32 -8.51 3.63 24.34
N PHE A 33 -9.13 2.69 23.61
CA PHE A 33 -9.50 1.37 24.15
C PHE A 33 -8.27 0.61 24.67
N SER A 34 -7.19 0.57 23.89
CA SER A 34 -5.95 -0.04 24.31
C SER A 34 -5.41 0.57 25.60
N ALA A 35 -5.46 1.90 25.73
CA ALA A 35 -4.97 2.61 26.91
C ALA A 35 -5.81 2.30 28.17
N ILE A 36 -7.16 2.33 28.06
CA ILE A 36 -8.06 2.01 29.18
C ILE A 36 -7.83 0.59 29.66
N ILE A 37 -7.85 -0.38 28.74
CA ILE A 37 -7.74 -1.81 29.04
C ILE A 37 -6.39 -2.11 29.67
N SER A 38 -5.29 -1.58 29.11
CA SER A 38 -3.95 -1.75 29.68
C SER A 38 -3.86 -1.20 31.11
N ARG A 39 -4.53 -0.07 31.43
CA ARG A 39 -4.51 0.51 32.79
C ARG A 39 -5.27 -0.36 33.80
N ILE A 40 -6.42 -0.91 33.41
CA ILE A 40 -7.17 -1.80 34.28
C ILE A 40 -6.37 -3.09 34.57
N ILE A 41 -5.79 -3.71 33.54
CA ILE A 41 -4.97 -4.92 33.69
C ILE A 41 -3.71 -4.63 34.52
N ASP A 42 -3.07 -3.47 34.35
CA ASP A 42 -1.92 -3.07 35.16
C ASP A 42 -2.26 -2.94 36.64
N TYR A 43 -3.41 -2.34 36.95
CA TYR A 43 -3.93 -2.25 38.31
C TYR A 43 -4.19 -3.64 38.91
N GLN A 44 -4.93 -4.49 38.20
CA GLN A 44 -5.23 -5.87 38.61
C GLN A 44 -3.94 -6.66 38.91
N PHE A 45 -2.98 -6.59 38.00
CA PHE A 45 -1.71 -7.28 38.13
C PHE A 45 -0.93 -6.82 39.38
N LYS A 46 -0.86 -5.52 39.63
CA LYS A 46 -0.14 -4.96 40.78
C LYS A 46 -0.77 -5.35 42.14
N ILE A 47 -2.10 -5.27 42.23
CA ILE A 47 -2.82 -5.62 43.49
C ILE A 47 -2.64 -7.10 43.80
N ILE A 48 -2.80 -7.98 42.81
CA ILE A 48 -2.63 -9.42 43.02
C ILE A 48 -1.16 -9.79 43.31
N ALA A 49 -0.19 -9.11 42.67
CA ALA A 49 1.22 -9.31 42.98
C ALA A 49 1.55 -8.92 44.42
N VAL A 50 1.05 -7.78 44.92
CA VAL A 50 1.22 -7.37 46.31
C VAL A 50 0.61 -8.38 47.28
N SER A 51 -0.59 -8.89 47.00
CA SER A 51 -1.22 -9.94 47.81
C SER A 51 -0.42 -11.25 47.80
N ALA A 52 0.20 -11.62 46.66
CA ALA A 52 0.97 -12.86 46.54
C ALA A 52 2.38 -12.78 47.16
N PHE A 53 2.97 -11.58 47.21
CA PHE A 53 4.30 -11.31 47.74
C PHE A 53 4.24 -10.20 48.79
N PRO A 54 3.85 -10.54 50.04
CA PRO A 54 3.74 -9.54 51.13
C PRO A 54 5.10 -8.96 51.54
N ASP A 55 6.21 -9.71 51.37
CA ASP A 55 7.55 -9.26 51.64
C ASP A 55 8.09 -8.34 50.54
N GLN A 56 8.66 -7.19 50.95
CA GLN A 56 9.11 -6.15 50.04
C GLN A 56 10.20 -6.63 49.10
N ASP A 57 11.17 -7.40 49.58
CA ASP A 57 12.29 -7.88 48.79
C ASP A 57 11.84 -8.91 47.76
N SER A 58 10.92 -9.80 48.14
CA SER A 58 10.27 -10.77 47.26
C SER A 58 9.46 -10.10 46.15
N LEU A 59 8.71 -9.02 46.48
CA LEU A 59 7.94 -8.25 45.54
C LEU A 59 8.83 -7.53 44.53
N VAL A 60 9.91 -6.89 44.97
CA VAL A 60 10.90 -6.22 44.11
C VAL A 60 11.55 -7.22 43.16
N ASN A 61 11.96 -8.39 43.66
CA ASN A 61 12.55 -9.46 42.86
C ASN A 61 11.55 -9.98 41.82
N PHE A 62 10.30 -10.19 42.20
CA PHE A 62 9.23 -10.58 41.25
C PHE A 62 9.06 -9.55 40.11
N PHE A 63 8.93 -8.27 40.41
CA PHE A 63 8.78 -7.23 39.38
C PHE A 63 10.05 -7.09 38.54
N GLY A 64 11.24 -7.17 39.13
CA GLY A 64 12.51 -7.14 38.40
C GLY A 64 12.61 -8.28 37.39
N THR A 65 12.29 -9.50 37.80
CA THR A 65 12.26 -10.68 36.95
C THR A 65 11.19 -10.56 35.87
N TYR A 66 9.99 -10.11 36.24
CA TYR A 66 8.87 -9.90 35.30
C TYR A 66 9.24 -8.89 34.19
N TYR A 67 9.73 -7.69 34.56
CA TYR A 67 10.06 -6.67 33.56
C TYR A 67 11.28 -7.05 32.71
N GLY A 68 12.27 -7.77 33.30
CA GLY A 68 13.39 -8.31 32.55
C GLY A 68 12.93 -9.32 31.48
N LEU A 69 12.10 -10.29 31.90
CA LEU A 69 11.56 -11.32 31.00
C LEU A 69 10.69 -10.72 29.88
N THR A 70 9.79 -9.82 30.25
CA THR A 70 8.89 -9.18 29.25
C THR A 70 9.65 -8.27 28.30
N GLY A 71 10.68 -7.55 28.76
CA GLY A 71 11.56 -6.75 27.90
C GLY A 71 12.29 -7.59 26.88
N PHE A 72 12.88 -8.71 27.31
CA PHE A 72 13.55 -9.66 26.43
C PHE A 72 12.59 -10.31 25.42
N ALA A 73 11.42 -10.76 25.89
CA ALA A 73 10.37 -11.33 25.03
C ALA A 73 9.88 -10.32 23.99
N THR A 74 9.71 -9.04 24.37
CA THR A 74 9.32 -7.96 23.44
C THR A 74 10.35 -7.77 22.34
N LEU A 75 11.64 -7.74 22.70
CA LEU A 75 12.74 -7.61 21.76
C LEU A 75 12.75 -8.77 20.75
N LEU A 76 12.65 -10.00 21.22
CA LEU A 76 12.59 -11.18 20.35
C LEU A 76 11.38 -11.14 19.42
N MET A 77 10.21 -10.78 19.94
CA MET A 77 8.98 -10.66 19.17
C MET A 77 9.11 -9.60 18.07
N GLN A 78 9.67 -8.44 18.40
CA GLN A 78 9.83 -7.35 17.46
C GLN A 78 10.79 -7.69 16.32
N LEU A 79 11.91 -8.36 16.61
CA LEU A 79 12.93 -8.70 15.61
C LEU A 79 12.51 -9.87 14.70
N SER A 80 11.80 -10.87 15.24
CA SER A 80 11.61 -12.14 14.54
C SER A 80 10.19 -12.34 14.02
N ILE A 81 9.16 -11.98 14.78
CA ILE A 81 7.78 -12.42 14.54
C ILE A 81 6.93 -11.32 13.92
N THR A 82 7.18 -10.06 14.27
CA THR A 82 6.32 -8.94 13.83
C THR A 82 6.26 -8.83 12.30
N GLY A 83 7.42 -8.85 11.62
CA GLY A 83 7.46 -8.80 10.15
C GLY A 83 6.81 -10.00 9.49
N PHE A 84 7.01 -11.21 10.05
CA PHE A 84 6.39 -12.44 9.55
C PHE A 84 4.86 -12.39 9.65
N ILE A 85 4.32 -11.96 10.79
CA ILE A 85 2.86 -11.86 11.00
C ILE A 85 2.24 -10.87 10.01
N LEU A 86 2.83 -9.70 9.84
CA LEU A 86 2.31 -8.67 8.95
C LEU A 86 2.32 -9.11 7.48
N LYS A 87 3.42 -9.76 7.04
CA LYS A 87 3.55 -10.24 5.65
C LYS A 87 2.59 -11.39 5.33
N ARG A 88 2.34 -12.31 6.28
CA ARG A 88 1.58 -13.53 6.03
C ARG A 88 0.09 -13.40 6.33
N PHE A 89 -0.27 -12.67 7.38
CA PHE A 89 -1.65 -12.62 7.91
C PHE A 89 -2.33 -11.26 7.77
N GLY A 90 -1.59 -10.24 7.33
CA GLY A 90 -2.12 -8.91 7.08
C GLY A 90 -2.39 -8.06 8.32
N ILE A 91 -2.86 -6.84 8.07
CA ILE A 91 -3.05 -5.81 9.09
C ILE A 91 -4.14 -6.19 10.09
N LEU A 92 -5.27 -6.74 9.62
CA LEU A 92 -6.39 -7.10 10.50
C LEU A 92 -5.97 -8.15 11.53
N SER A 93 -5.33 -9.23 11.08
CA SER A 93 -4.86 -10.28 11.98
C SER A 93 -3.89 -9.75 13.02
N GLY A 94 -2.95 -8.92 12.59
CA GLY A 94 -2.02 -8.27 13.50
C GLY A 94 -2.71 -7.35 14.53
N LEU A 95 -3.74 -6.58 14.14
CA LEU A 95 -4.55 -5.74 15.05
C LEU A 95 -5.32 -6.56 16.08
N LEU A 96 -5.74 -7.77 15.73
CA LEU A 96 -6.54 -8.64 16.60
C LEU A 96 -5.73 -9.46 17.60
N ILE A 97 -4.42 -9.66 17.38
CA ILE A 97 -3.56 -10.45 18.29
C ILE A 97 -3.59 -9.90 19.71
N LEU A 98 -3.38 -8.61 19.89
CA LEU A 98 -3.36 -7.99 21.20
C LEU A 98 -4.73 -8.10 21.91
N PRO A 99 -5.87 -7.63 21.36
CA PRO A 99 -7.14 -7.73 22.04
C PRO A 99 -7.60 -9.17 22.29
N ILE A 100 -7.32 -10.12 21.39
CA ILE A 100 -7.68 -11.53 21.61
C ILE A 100 -6.85 -12.14 22.74
N SER A 101 -5.55 -11.90 22.77
CA SER A 101 -4.67 -12.42 23.85
C SER A 101 -5.06 -11.83 25.21
N LEU A 102 -5.44 -10.53 25.25
CA LEU A 102 -5.96 -9.90 26.46
C LEU A 102 -7.31 -10.46 26.89
N ALA A 103 -8.18 -10.79 25.93
CA ALA A 103 -9.47 -11.42 26.21
C ALA A 103 -9.29 -12.79 26.89
N ILE A 104 -8.37 -13.61 26.37
CA ILE A 104 -8.06 -14.93 26.95
C ILE A 104 -7.53 -14.79 28.36
N GLY A 105 -6.53 -13.91 28.56
CA GLY A 105 -5.94 -13.68 29.90
C GLY A 105 -6.95 -13.09 30.89
N SER A 106 -7.76 -12.11 30.46
CA SER A 106 -8.76 -11.47 31.34
C SER A 106 -9.92 -12.41 31.66
N LEU A 107 -10.35 -13.26 30.72
CA LEU A 107 -11.34 -14.30 30.99
C LEU A 107 -10.82 -15.31 32.01
N GLY A 108 -9.59 -15.77 31.83
CA GLY A 108 -8.93 -16.64 32.80
C GLY A 108 -8.85 -16.00 34.19
N PHE A 109 -8.52 -14.71 34.27
CA PHE A 109 -8.46 -13.98 35.53
C PHE A 109 -9.85 -13.75 36.15
N LEU A 110 -10.87 -13.48 35.34
CA LEU A 110 -12.26 -13.37 35.83
C LEU A 110 -12.74 -14.65 36.52
N LEU A 111 -12.35 -15.81 35.96
CA LEU A 111 -12.81 -17.12 36.46
C LEU A 111 -11.99 -17.64 37.64
N SER A 112 -10.68 -17.39 37.67
CA SER A 112 -9.77 -17.98 38.67
C SER A 112 -9.29 -17.02 39.75
N GLY A 113 -9.22 -15.72 39.47
CA GLY A 113 -8.68 -14.70 40.38
C GLY A 113 -7.18 -14.87 40.73
N THR A 114 -6.43 -15.72 39.97
CA THR A 114 -5.06 -16.11 40.33
C THR A 114 -4.00 -15.18 39.74
N LEU A 115 -2.83 -15.11 40.40
CA LEU A 115 -1.68 -14.37 39.88
C LEU A 115 -1.25 -14.84 38.48
N LEU A 116 -1.30 -16.15 38.22
CA LEU A 116 -0.86 -16.73 36.94
C LEU A 116 -1.70 -16.18 35.77
N THR A 117 -3.00 -16.10 35.93
CA THR A 117 -3.90 -15.66 34.84
C THR A 117 -3.79 -14.15 34.57
N VAL A 118 -3.68 -13.32 35.61
CA VAL A 118 -3.43 -11.89 35.42
C VAL A 118 -2.00 -11.62 34.90
N PHE A 119 -1.02 -12.45 35.25
CA PHE A 119 0.33 -12.42 34.71
C PHE A 119 0.29 -12.66 33.19
N ILE A 120 -0.46 -13.67 32.71
CA ILE A 120 -0.60 -13.94 31.26
C ILE A 120 -1.22 -12.73 30.55
N ALA A 121 -2.28 -12.13 31.12
CA ALA A 121 -2.89 -10.94 30.55
C ALA A 121 -1.89 -9.77 30.46
N LYS A 122 -1.19 -9.49 31.58
CA LYS A 122 -0.21 -8.41 31.65
C LYS A 122 1.03 -8.64 30.78
N PHE A 123 1.51 -9.89 30.69
CA PHE A 123 2.60 -10.28 29.79
C PHE A 123 2.22 -10.05 28.34
N SER A 124 1.01 -10.48 27.93
CA SER A 124 0.48 -10.26 26.59
C SER A 124 0.34 -8.76 26.26
N ASP A 125 -0.17 -7.95 27.20
CA ASP A 125 -0.24 -6.50 27.06
C ASP A 125 1.14 -5.90 26.79
N GLN A 126 2.14 -6.26 27.59
CA GLN A 126 3.48 -5.71 27.49
C GLN A 126 4.16 -6.12 26.17
N VAL A 127 4.17 -7.42 25.86
CA VAL A 127 4.89 -7.96 24.71
C VAL A 127 4.24 -7.55 23.38
N PHE A 128 2.95 -7.78 23.21
CA PHE A 128 2.28 -7.51 21.91
C PHE A 128 2.03 -6.02 21.68
N LYS A 129 1.82 -5.23 22.73
CA LYS A 129 1.62 -3.79 22.61
C LYS A 129 2.87 -3.09 22.09
N PHE A 130 4.05 -3.43 22.61
CA PHE A 130 5.32 -2.79 22.24
C PHE A 130 6.01 -3.42 21.03
N SER A 131 5.53 -4.55 20.52
CA SER A 131 6.02 -5.18 19.30
C SER A 131 5.03 -5.00 18.15
N ILE A 132 4.10 -5.93 17.97
CA ILE A 132 3.18 -6.02 16.84
C ILE A 132 2.28 -4.78 16.73
N ASN A 133 1.62 -4.39 17.84
CA ASN A 133 0.65 -3.31 17.83
C ASN A 133 1.29 -1.93 17.52
N ASN A 134 2.52 -1.68 18.00
CA ASN A 134 3.23 -0.46 17.66
C ASN A 134 3.61 -0.42 16.17
N SER A 135 4.08 -1.52 15.60
CA SER A 135 4.43 -1.60 14.18
C SER A 135 3.20 -1.35 13.30
N ILE A 136 2.06 -1.95 13.64
CA ILE A 136 0.81 -1.75 12.91
C ILE A 136 0.32 -0.31 13.03
N LYS A 137 0.43 0.33 14.18
CA LYS A 137 0.07 1.76 14.33
C LYS A 137 0.84 2.64 13.35
N GLU A 138 2.13 2.39 13.12
CA GLU A 138 2.89 3.15 12.13
C GLU A 138 2.35 2.92 10.71
N ILE A 139 2.00 1.68 10.36
CA ILE A 139 1.40 1.35 9.05
C ILE A 139 0.04 2.06 8.87
N LEU A 140 -0.78 2.14 9.92
CA LEU A 140 -2.07 2.84 9.85
C LEU A 140 -1.93 4.35 9.59
N TRP A 141 -0.77 4.95 9.84
CA TRP A 141 -0.49 6.34 9.50
C TRP A 141 0.00 6.56 8.07
N LEU A 142 0.31 5.50 7.30
CA LEU A 142 0.80 5.61 5.92
C LEU A 142 -0.21 6.30 4.97
N PRO A 143 -1.53 6.01 5.00
CA PRO A 143 -2.47 6.63 4.07
C PRO A 143 -2.69 8.12 4.32
N ILE A 144 -2.20 8.67 5.41
CA ILE A 144 -2.46 10.06 5.80
C ILE A 144 -1.33 10.95 5.29
N SER A 145 -1.68 12.03 4.58
CA SER A 145 -0.69 12.99 4.06
C SER A 145 0.27 13.49 5.16
N ALA A 146 1.54 13.70 4.81
CA ALA A 146 2.59 14.09 5.74
C ALA A 146 2.20 15.31 6.59
N LYS A 147 1.59 16.34 5.98
CA LYS A 147 1.11 17.54 6.68
C LYS A 147 0.04 17.20 7.74
N LYS A 148 -0.94 16.37 7.38
CA LYS A 148 -2.03 15.97 8.28
C LYS A 148 -1.54 15.04 9.38
N LYS A 149 -0.63 14.10 9.06
CA LYS A 149 0.05 13.22 10.02
C LYS A 149 0.80 14.03 11.08
N LEU A 150 1.62 15.01 10.67
CA LEU A 150 2.36 15.89 11.57
C LEU A 150 1.43 16.68 12.52
N GLN A 151 0.25 17.07 12.06
CA GLN A 151 -0.72 17.84 12.86
C GLN A 151 -1.55 17.01 13.82
N THR A 152 -1.85 15.74 13.49
CA THR A 152 -2.83 14.91 14.20
C THR A 152 -2.21 13.80 15.04
N LYS A 153 -1.10 13.17 14.57
CA LYS A 153 -0.45 12.07 15.29
C LYS A 153 0.01 12.46 16.70
N PRO A 154 0.64 13.63 16.95
CA PRO A 154 1.03 14.04 18.30
C PRO A 154 -0.17 14.24 19.24
N ILE A 155 -1.33 14.66 18.69
CA ILE A 155 -2.55 14.81 19.50
C ILE A 155 -3.06 13.41 19.91
N ILE A 156 -3.10 12.46 18.99
CA ILE A 156 -3.64 11.12 19.26
C ILE A 156 -2.68 10.31 20.13
N ASP A 157 -1.42 10.19 19.75
CA ASP A 157 -0.43 9.39 20.49
C ASP A 157 -0.01 10.04 21.82
N GLY A 158 -0.05 11.37 21.90
CA GLY A 158 0.28 12.13 23.09
C GLY A 158 -0.96 12.46 23.93
N ILE A 159 -1.76 13.44 23.51
CA ILE A 159 -2.82 14.01 24.33
C ILE A 159 -3.96 13.02 24.57
N VAL A 160 -4.48 12.35 23.52
CA VAL A 160 -5.58 11.39 23.66
C VAL A 160 -5.15 10.21 24.52
N ARG A 161 -4.01 9.59 24.21
CA ARG A 161 -3.49 8.45 24.96
C ARG A 161 -3.24 8.80 26.43
N SER A 162 -2.45 9.85 26.70
CA SER A 162 -2.12 10.24 28.07
C SER A 162 -3.33 10.72 28.85
N GLY A 163 -4.24 11.45 28.20
CA GLY A 163 -5.48 11.90 28.81
C GLY A 163 -6.38 10.72 29.22
N VAL A 164 -6.56 9.75 28.33
CA VAL A 164 -7.33 8.52 28.60
C VAL A 164 -6.68 7.68 29.69
N GLU A 165 -5.34 7.50 29.65
CA GLU A 165 -4.61 6.81 30.72
C GLU A 165 -4.76 7.50 32.06
N GLY A 166 -4.69 8.83 32.13
CA GLY A 166 -4.88 9.62 33.33
C GLY A 166 -6.31 9.53 33.88
N ILE A 167 -7.31 9.69 33.03
CA ILE A 167 -8.73 9.55 33.40
C ILE A 167 -9.01 8.14 33.92
N SER A 168 -8.51 7.11 33.25
CA SER A 168 -8.68 5.73 33.69
C SER A 168 -8.05 5.48 35.07
N GLY A 169 -6.85 6.02 35.30
CA GLY A 169 -6.19 5.97 36.62
C GLY A 169 -6.99 6.69 37.70
N LEU A 170 -7.54 7.88 37.39
CA LEU A 170 -8.38 8.63 38.32
C LEU A 170 -9.67 7.87 38.65
N VAL A 171 -10.33 7.26 37.67
CA VAL A 171 -11.52 6.43 37.89
C VAL A 171 -11.21 5.25 38.80
N ILE A 172 -10.13 4.52 38.56
CA ILE A 172 -9.69 3.42 39.41
C ILE A 172 -9.43 3.93 40.84
N PHE A 173 -8.70 5.05 40.99
CA PHE A 173 -8.41 5.65 42.29
C PHE A 173 -9.71 5.99 43.03
N LEU A 174 -10.70 6.60 42.38
CA LEU A 174 -11.98 6.92 43.03
C LEU A 174 -12.75 5.66 43.43
N LEU A 175 -12.76 4.62 42.61
CA LEU A 175 -13.40 3.34 42.95
C LEU A 175 -12.80 2.72 44.21
N VAL A 176 -11.50 2.80 44.37
CA VAL A 176 -10.78 2.31 45.57
C VAL A 176 -11.01 3.20 46.76
N ALA A 177 -10.88 4.54 46.58
CA ALA A 177 -11.05 5.51 47.69
C ALA A 177 -12.44 5.49 48.31
N PHE A 178 -13.50 5.20 47.53
CA PHE A 178 -14.85 5.04 47.99
C PHE A 178 -15.21 3.61 48.40
N ASN A 179 -14.24 2.69 48.50
CA ASN A 179 -14.45 1.27 48.80
C ASN A 179 -15.48 0.55 47.90
N LEU A 180 -15.65 1.06 46.68
CA LEU A 180 -16.53 0.44 45.68
C LEU A 180 -15.90 -0.80 45.03
N LEU A 181 -14.58 -1.02 45.24
CA LEU A 181 -13.83 -2.12 44.71
C LEU A 181 -12.94 -2.75 45.78
N PRO A 182 -13.45 -3.70 46.59
CA PRO A 182 -12.64 -4.44 47.55
C PRO A 182 -11.52 -5.26 46.87
N GLU A 183 -10.38 -5.41 47.49
CA GLU A 183 -9.20 -6.11 46.93
C GLU A 183 -9.52 -7.56 46.52
N ASN A 184 -10.38 -8.25 47.26
CA ASN A 184 -10.81 -9.62 46.95
C ASN A 184 -11.75 -9.71 45.70
N GLN A 185 -12.27 -8.59 45.19
CA GLN A 185 -13.16 -8.53 44.05
C GLN A 185 -12.56 -7.91 42.80
N VAL A 186 -11.25 -7.63 42.81
CA VAL A 186 -10.53 -6.98 41.71
C VAL A 186 -10.64 -7.78 40.39
N HIS A 187 -10.81 -9.11 40.44
CA HIS A 187 -11.00 -9.96 39.26
C HIS A 187 -12.30 -9.64 38.50
N PHE A 188 -13.35 -9.11 39.14
CA PHE A 188 -14.60 -8.69 38.45
C PHE A 188 -14.40 -7.50 37.50
N LEU A 189 -13.35 -6.68 37.69
CA LEU A 189 -12.99 -5.67 36.71
C LEU A 189 -12.69 -6.26 35.31
N SER A 190 -12.32 -7.54 35.24
CA SER A 190 -12.12 -8.22 33.96
C SER A 190 -13.40 -8.32 33.14
N ALA A 191 -14.59 -8.27 33.74
CA ALA A 191 -15.83 -8.16 32.98
C ALA A 191 -15.89 -6.83 32.19
N VAL A 192 -15.48 -5.72 32.81
CA VAL A 192 -15.41 -4.41 32.16
C VAL A 192 -14.34 -4.43 31.07
N VAL A 193 -13.19 -5.09 31.34
CA VAL A 193 -12.11 -5.29 30.33
C VAL A 193 -12.64 -6.06 29.12
N LEU A 194 -13.38 -7.15 29.33
CA LEU A 194 -13.94 -7.97 28.24
C LEU A 194 -14.96 -7.20 27.39
N LEU A 195 -15.82 -6.38 28.01
CA LEU A 195 -16.72 -5.47 27.30
C LEU A 195 -15.93 -4.43 26.48
N GLY A 196 -14.91 -3.84 27.08
CA GLY A 196 -14.02 -2.90 26.39
C GLY A 196 -13.27 -3.54 25.22
N ILE A 197 -12.79 -4.79 25.37
CA ILE A 197 -12.14 -5.56 24.30
C ILE A 197 -13.12 -5.84 23.15
N SER A 198 -14.38 -6.16 23.44
CA SER A 198 -15.39 -6.40 22.40
C SER A 198 -15.63 -5.14 21.56
N ALA A 199 -15.70 -3.96 22.20
CA ALA A 199 -15.80 -2.67 21.51
C ALA A 199 -14.50 -2.35 20.73
N TRP A 200 -13.34 -2.70 21.27
CA TRP A 200 -12.05 -2.53 20.59
C TRP A 200 -11.96 -3.40 19.33
N ILE A 201 -12.31 -4.69 19.40
CA ILE A 201 -12.34 -5.60 18.25
C ILE A 201 -13.28 -5.05 17.17
N TRP A 202 -14.46 -4.59 17.53
CA TRP A 202 -15.37 -3.93 16.59
C TRP A 202 -14.73 -2.71 15.92
N SER A 203 -14.02 -1.88 16.70
CA SER A 203 -13.25 -0.73 16.17
C SER A 203 -12.15 -1.15 15.19
N CYS A 204 -11.46 -2.28 15.42
CA CYS A 204 -10.44 -2.79 14.51
C CYS A 204 -11.01 -3.14 13.13
N PHE A 205 -12.17 -3.78 13.05
CA PHE A 205 -12.83 -4.07 11.77
C PHE A 205 -13.18 -2.79 11.01
N LYS A 206 -13.74 -1.79 11.71
CA LYS A 206 -14.05 -0.49 11.11
C LYS A 206 -12.79 0.23 10.62
N LEU A 207 -11.70 0.11 11.38
CA LEU A 207 -10.43 0.75 11.07
C LEU A 207 -9.78 0.18 9.80
N VAL A 208 -9.79 -1.15 9.62
CA VAL A 208 -9.22 -1.79 8.42
C VAL A 208 -9.99 -1.40 7.16
N ASN A 209 -11.32 -1.36 7.23
CA ASN A 209 -12.13 -0.88 6.10
C ASN A 209 -11.80 0.59 5.76
N GLY A 210 -11.62 1.43 6.78
CA GLY A 210 -11.20 2.83 6.62
C GLY A 210 -9.77 2.97 6.08
N TYR A 211 -8.86 2.07 6.46
CA TYR A 211 -7.47 2.06 5.99
C TYR A 211 -7.40 1.93 4.47
N ILE A 212 -8.08 0.92 3.91
CA ILE A 212 -8.09 0.67 2.47
C ILE A 212 -8.73 1.84 1.72
N SER A 213 -9.88 2.34 2.18
CA SER A 213 -10.53 3.52 1.59
C SER A 213 -9.63 4.77 1.66
N SER A 214 -8.87 4.94 2.73
CA SER A 214 -7.95 6.07 2.90
C SER A 214 -6.73 5.96 2.01
N ILE A 215 -6.20 4.76 1.76
CA ILE A 215 -5.15 4.53 0.76
C ILE A 215 -5.66 4.95 -0.61
N VAL A 216 -6.80 4.41 -1.06
CA VAL A 216 -7.39 4.77 -2.36
C VAL A 216 -7.54 6.29 -2.51
N ASN A 217 -8.10 6.97 -1.51
CA ASN A 217 -8.27 8.43 -1.52
C ASN A 217 -6.95 9.22 -1.50
N SER A 218 -5.94 8.72 -0.78
CA SER A 218 -4.64 9.44 -0.65
C SER A 218 -3.86 9.44 -1.94
N ILE A 219 -4.10 8.49 -2.79
CA ILE A 219 -3.45 8.35 -4.07
C ILE A 219 -4.17 9.13 -5.15
N GLU A 220 -5.51 9.25 -5.09
CA GLU A 220 -6.21 10.25 -5.90
C GLU A 220 -5.56 11.64 -5.78
N ASN A 221 -5.05 11.95 -4.60
CA ASN A 221 -4.40 13.23 -4.32
C ASN A 221 -2.87 13.23 -4.57
N ARG A 222 -2.27 12.18 -5.16
CA ARG A 222 -0.82 12.02 -5.38
C ARG A 222 0.03 12.21 -4.12
N GLN A 223 -0.44 11.74 -2.97
CA GLN A 223 0.18 12.00 -1.66
C GLN A 223 0.97 10.80 -1.11
N LEU A 224 0.99 9.67 -1.82
CA LEU A 224 1.64 8.43 -1.38
C LEU A 224 2.71 7.94 -2.35
N ASN A 225 3.76 7.39 -1.78
CA ASN A 225 4.75 6.58 -2.48
C ASN A 225 4.29 5.11 -2.40
N LEU A 226 3.99 4.50 -3.54
CA LEU A 226 3.42 3.14 -3.63
C LEU A 226 4.40 2.05 -3.19
N ASP A 227 5.71 2.33 -3.27
CA ASP A 227 6.76 1.36 -2.95
C ASP A 227 6.83 0.98 -1.46
N GLU A 228 6.15 1.73 -0.58
CA GLU A 228 6.15 1.50 0.87
C GLU A 228 4.94 0.68 1.36
N ILE A 229 4.00 0.29 0.46
CA ILE A 229 2.74 -0.36 0.84
C ILE A 229 2.81 -1.86 0.57
N GLU A 230 2.95 -2.67 1.61
CA GLU A 230 2.79 -4.13 1.53
C GLU A 230 1.34 -4.54 1.79
N PHE A 231 0.67 -5.16 0.80
CA PHE A 231 -0.66 -5.75 0.95
C PHE A 231 -0.58 -7.26 1.19
N SER A 232 -1.39 -7.77 2.10
CA SER A 232 -1.62 -9.21 2.26
C SER A 232 -2.92 -9.62 1.57
N ILE A 233 -2.84 -10.64 0.71
CA ILE A 233 -3.93 -11.13 -0.15
C ILE A 233 -4.90 -12.03 0.61
N ASP A 234 -4.49 -12.58 1.76
CA ASP A 234 -5.31 -13.52 2.53
C ASP A 234 -6.47 -12.83 3.28
N ASP A 235 -6.57 -11.49 3.21
CA ASP A 235 -7.66 -10.75 3.83
C ASP A 235 -8.82 -10.57 2.83
N THR A 236 -9.91 -11.28 3.09
CA THR A 236 -11.17 -11.20 2.31
C THR A 236 -11.70 -9.75 2.19
N ASN A 237 -11.40 -8.88 3.15
CA ASN A 237 -11.81 -7.47 3.11
C ASN A 237 -10.98 -6.67 2.12
N THR A 238 -9.67 -6.93 2.02
CA THR A 238 -8.79 -6.32 1.01
C THR A 238 -9.26 -6.67 -0.40
N VAL A 239 -9.56 -7.96 -0.64
CA VAL A 239 -10.08 -8.42 -1.95
C VAL A 239 -11.38 -7.70 -2.32
N LYS A 240 -12.37 -7.66 -1.41
CA LYS A 240 -13.66 -7.00 -1.66
C LYS A 240 -13.54 -5.49 -1.87
N THR A 241 -12.64 -4.83 -1.14
CA THR A 241 -12.49 -3.37 -1.25
C THR A 241 -11.79 -2.98 -2.54
N LEU A 242 -10.76 -3.71 -2.96
CA LEU A 242 -10.13 -3.51 -4.27
C LEU A 242 -11.10 -3.83 -5.41
N ASP A 243 -11.92 -4.89 -5.28
CA ASP A 243 -12.94 -5.21 -6.26
C ASP A 243 -13.98 -4.08 -6.38
N SER A 244 -14.43 -3.53 -5.26
CA SER A 244 -15.33 -2.37 -5.25
C SER A 244 -14.70 -1.13 -5.89
N ALA A 245 -13.40 -0.91 -5.70
CA ALA A 245 -12.66 0.20 -6.30
C ALA A 245 -12.48 0.02 -7.82
N LEU A 246 -12.25 -1.22 -8.29
CA LEU A 246 -12.23 -1.56 -9.70
C LEU A 246 -13.56 -1.29 -10.39
N LEU A 247 -14.68 -1.57 -9.74
CA LEU A 247 -16.04 -1.43 -10.29
C LEU A 247 -16.64 -0.04 -10.06
N GLU A 248 -15.97 0.87 -9.37
CA GLU A 248 -16.44 2.24 -9.17
C GLU A 248 -16.43 3.03 -10.48
N LYS A 249 -17.36 3.98 -10.66
CA LYS A 249 -17.49 4.78 -11.91
C LYS A 249 -16.38 5.82 -12.12
N ASN A 250 -15.46 5.99 -11.17
CA ASN A 250 -14.38 6.96 -11.27
C ASN A 250 -13.15 6.31 -11.95
N GLU A 251 -12.81 6.80 -13.16
CA GLU A 251 -11.70 6.29 -13.97
C GLU A 251 -10.35 6.33 -13.23
N LEU A 252 -10.05 7.42 -12.50
CA LEU A 252 -8.80 7.55 -11.76
C LEU A 252 -8.68 6.52 -10.64
N LYS A 253 -9.79 6.22 -9.96
CA LYS A 253 -9.82 5.17 -8.94
C LYS A 253 -9.63 3.78 -9.52
N GLN A 254 -10.24 3.51 -10.69
CA GLN A 254 -10.08 2.25 -11.41
C GLN A 254 -8.63 2.03 -11.84
N LEU A 255 -8.02 3.04 -12.50
CA LEU A 255 -6.62 2.98 -12.92
C LEU A 255 -5.70 2.71 -11.74
N PHE A 256 -5.97 3.37 -10.64
CA PHE A 256 -5.20 3.18 -9.43
C PHE A 256 -5.41 1.80 -8.78
N ALA A 257 -6.65 1.31 -8.71
CA ALA A 257 -6.89 -0.04 -8.23
C ALA A 257 -6.15 -1.08 -9.08
N ILE A 258 -6.07 -0.86 -10.42
CA ILE A 258 -5.29 -1.70 -11.33
C ILE A 258 -3.78 -1.61 -11.01
N ASP A 259 -3.27 -0.42 -10.70
CA ASP A 259 -1.85 -0.23 -10.35
C ASP A 259 -1.47 -0.95 -9.06
N LEU A 260 -2.35 -0.96 -8.06
CA LEU A 260 -2.15 -1.74 -6.84
C LEU A 260 -2.06 -3.26 -7.08
N LEU A 261 -2.65 -3.77 -8.17
CA LEU A 261 -2.63 -5.20 -8.49
C LEU A 261 -1.31 -5.69 -9.11
N TRP A 262 -0.33 -4.81 -9.43
CA TRP A 262 0.90 -5.20 -10.11
C TRP A 262 1.69 -6.29 -9.38
N ASN A 263 1.75 -6.23 -8.06
CA ASN A 263 2.51 -7.15 -7.22
C ASN A 263 1.64 -8.22 -6.56
N LEU A 264 0.36 -8.37 -6.99
CA LEU A 264 -0.59 -9.28 -6.38
C LEU A 264 -0.96 -10.42 -7.33
N PRO A 265 -1.33 -11.63 -6.84
CA PRO A 265 -1.97 -12.66 -7.64
C PRO A 265 -3.35 -12.20 -8.09
N LEU A 266 -3.60 -12.19 -9.41
CA LEU A 266 -4.78 -11.56 -10.02
C LEU A 266 -6.06 -12.41 -9.97
N ASN A 267 -5.96 -13.69 -9.64
CA ASN A 267 -7.08 -14.64 -9.66
C ASN A 267 -8.35 -14.15 -8.93
N PRO A 268 -8.26 -13.49 -7.75
CA PRO A 268 -9.44 -13.01 -7.03
C PRO A 268 -10.26 -11.95 -7.78
N TRP A 269 -9.62 -11.22 -8.70
CA TRP A 269 -10.24 -10.10 -9.45
C TRP A 269 -10.41 -10.40 -10.95
N LYS A 270 -10.25 -11.66 -11.35
CA LYS A 270 -10.32 -12.06 -12.76
C LYS A 270 -11.58 -11.55 -13.46
N ASP A 271 -12.74 -11.78 -12.87
CA ASP A 271 -14.03 -11.41 -13.47
C ASP A 271 -14.17 -9.89 -13.62
N SER A 272 -13.73 -9.12 -12.62
CA SER A 272 -13.75 -7.66 -12.65
C SER A 272 -12.76 -7.10 -13.67
N LEU A 273 -11.56 -7.68 -13.78
CA LEU A 273 -10.56 -7.30 -14.78
C LEU A 273 -11.04 -7.61 -16.21
N GLU A 274 -11.64 -8.79 -16.43
CA GLU A 274 -12.19 -9.19 -17.73
C GLU A 274 -13.38 -8.27 -18.14
N PHE A 275 -14.25 -7.96 -17.19
CA PHE A 275 -15.34 -6.99 -17.40
C PHE A 275 -14.81 -5.61 -17.80
N LEU A 276 -13.85 -5.06 -17.06
CA LEU A 276 -13.25 -3.77 -17.33
C LEU A 276 -12.43 -3.75 -18.63
N PHE A 277 -11.74 -4.83 -18.96
CA PHE A 277 -11.04 -4.97 -20.25
C PHE A 277 -12.01 -4.94 -21.42
N THR A 278 -13.24 -5.42 -21.23
CA THR A 278 -14.28 -5.44 -22.27
C THR A 278 -15.05 -4.13 -22.37
N LYS A 279 -15.40 -3.51 -21.24
CA LYS A 279 -16.35 -2.39 -21.12
C LYS A 279 -15.74 -1.08 -20.61
N GLY A 280 -14.54 -1.10 -20.06
CA GLY A 280 -13.87 0.09 -19.52
C GLY A 280 -13.45 1.09 -20.60
N SER A 281 -13.03 2.27 -20.18
CA SER A 281 -12.46 3.29 -21.08
C SER A 281 -11.11 2.82 -21.67
N PRO A 282 -10.66 3.39 -22.80
CA PRO A 282 -9.38 3.01 -23.41
C PRO A 282 -8.18 3.03 -22.44
N PRO A 283 -8.01 4.04 -21.57
CA PRO A 283 -6.94 4.03 -20.57
C PRO A 283 -7.01 2.83 -19.61
N ILE A 284 -8.21 2.45 -19.14
CA ILE A 284 -8.42 1.31 -18.26
C ILE A 284 -8.09 0.00 -18.98
N GLN A 285 -8.59 -0.17 -20.22
CA GLN A 285 -8.31 -1.35 -21.03
C GLN A 285 -6.79 -1.51 -21.27
N ARG A 286 -6.08 -0.39 -21.52
CA ARG A 286 -4.62 -0.37 -21.67
C ARG A 286 -3.91 -0.79 -20.37
N ALA A 287 -4.30 -0.22 -19.22
CA ALA A 287 -3.71 -0.56 -17.94
C ALA A 287 -3.90 -2.05 -17.59
N ILE A 288 -5.09 -2.61 -17.86
CA ILE A 288 -5.35 -4.05 -17.67
C ILE A 288 -4.52 -4.91 -18.60
N LEU A 289 -4.39 -4.52 -19.85
CA LEU A 289 -3.58 -5.24 -20.83
C LEU A 289 -2.11 -5.27 -20.40
N GLU A 290 -1.57 -4.15 -19.95
CA GLU A 290 -0.22 -4.07 -19.41
C GLU A 290 -0.02 -4.96 -18.18
N LEU A 291 -0.95 -4.93 -17.23
CA LEU A 291 -0.94 -5.76 -16.02
C LEU A 291 -1.00 -7.27 -16.33
N THR A 292 -1.73 -7.65 -17.38
CA THR A 292 -2.03 -9.05 -17.74
C THR A 292 -1.29 -9.52 -18.98
N TRP A 293 -0.26 -8.79 -19.44
CA TRP A 293 0.43 -9.01 -20.72
C TRP A 293 0.81 -10.48 -20.95
N ASN A 294 1.43 -11.12 -19.96
CA ASN A 294 1.85 -12.53 -20.02
C ASN A 294 0.98 -13.45 -19.15
N LYS A 295 -0.31 -13.12 -18.94
CA LYS A 295 -1.23 -13.86 -18.07
C LYS A 295 -2.49 -14.27 -18.84
N PRO A 296 -2.43 -15.28 -19.73
CA PRO A 296 -3.59 -15.72 -20.53
C PRO A 296 -4.69 -16.39 -19.67
N ASP A 297 -4.38 -16.77 -18.45
CA ASP A 297 -5.32 -17.28 -17.45
C ASP A 297 -6.26 -16.18 -16.89
N ILE A 298 -5.84 -14.92 -16.95
CA ILE A 298 -6.63 -13.75 -16.51
C ILE A 298 -7.39 -13.13 -17.69
N ILE A 299 -6.68 -12.74 -18.76
CA ILE A 299 -7.30 -12.24 -20.00
C ILE A 299 -6.96 -13.23 -21.11
N SER A 300 -8.00 -13.92 -21.61
CA SER A 300 -7.83 -14.99 -22.58
C SER A 300 -7.34 -14.49 -23.94
N ASP A 301 -6.62 -15.36 -24.66
CA ASP A 301 -6.12 -15.06 -25.99
C ASP A 301 -7.25 -14.78 -26.99
N GLN A 302 -8.39 -15.44 -26.83
CA GLN A 302 -9.58 -15.18 -27.65
C GLN A 302 -10.08 -13.75 -27.49
N LEU A 303 -10.06 -13.22 -26.27
CA LEU A 303 -10.48 -11.83 -26.00
C LEU A 303 -9.48 -10.83 -26.56
N ILE A 304 -8.17 -11.13 -26.53
CA ILE A 304 -7.14 -10.30 -27.18
C ILE A 304 -7.39 -10.24 -28.69
N ILE A 305 -7.59 -11.39 -29.34
CA ILE A 305 -7.87 -11.45 -30.78
C ILE A 305 -9.18 -10.74 -31.15
N TYR A 306 -10.21 -10.86 -30.30
CA TYR A 306 -11.45 -10.10 -30.49
C TYR A 306 -11.19 -8.59 -30.48
N LYS A 307 -10.34 -8.10 -29.56
CA LYS A 307 -9.97 -6.67 -29.48
C LYS A 307 -9.20 -6.19 -30.71
N ILE A 308 -8.30 -7.00 -31.25
CA ILE A 308 -7.60 -6.65 -32.49
C ILE A 308 -8.60 -6.45 -33.65
N LYS A 309 -9.54 -7.39 -33.81
CA LYS A 309 -10.53 -7.35 -34.89
C LYS A 309 -11.54 -6.20 -34.78
N LYS A 310 -11.67 -5.61 -33.58
CA LYS A 310 -12.58 -4.49 -33.35
C LYS A 310 -12.05 -3.16 -33.90
N GLU A 311 -10.74 -3.06 -34.11
CA GLU A 311 -10.03 -1.91 -34.67
C GLU A 311 -10.25 -0.61 -33.87
N ASP A 312 -10.44 -0.74 -32.54
CA ASP A 312 -10.58 0.39 -31.61
C ASP A 312 -9.21 0.86 -31.07
N ASP A 313 -9.21 1.85 -30.17
CA ASP A 313 -8.00 2.48 -29.61
C ASP A 313 -7.06 1.50 -28.88
N ILE A 314 -7.56 0.35 -28.44
CA ILE A 314 -6.76 -0.67 -27.76
C ILE A 314 -6.15 -1.69 -28.74
N SER A 315 -6.66 -1.78 -29.97
CA SER A 315 -6.25 -2.78 -30.95
C SER A 315 -4.75 -2.79 -31.26
N PRO A 316 -4.04 -1.64 -31.35
CA PRO A 316 -2.59 -1.64 -31.51
C PRO A 316 -1.83 -2.33 -30.37
N HIS A 317 -2.25 -2.09 -29.14
CA HIS A 317 -1.64 -2.70 -27.94
C HIS A 317 -2.02 -4.18 -27.82
N ALA A 318 -3.26 -4.53 -28.18
CA ALA A 318 -3.71 -5.92 -28.23
C ALA A 318 -2.92 -6.73 -29.27
N LEU A 319 -2.58 -6.12 -30.42
CA LEU A 319 -1.75 -6.73 -31.44
C LEU A 319 -0.33 -7.04 -30.93
N MET A 320 0.30 -6.08 -30.26
CA MET A 320 1.61 -6.28 -29.63
C MET A 320 1.57 -7.39 -28.57
N CYS A 321 0.54 -7.39 -27.73
CA CYS A 321 0.34 -8.42 -26.71
C CYS A 321 0.16 -9.82 -27.34
N ALA A 322 -0.64 -9.94 -28.39
CA ALA A 322 -0.85 -11.19 -29.11
C ALA A 322 0.45 -11.72 -29.73
N ASN A 323 1.27 -10.82 -30.28
CA ASN A 323 2.59 -11.17 -30.78
C ASN A 323 3.51 -11.73 -29.70
N ASP A 324 3.61 -11.04 -28.56
CA ASP A 324 4.47 -11.47 -27.46
C ASP A 324 4.00 -12.76 -26.79
N ARG A 325 2.67 -13.04 -26.84
CA ARG A 325 2.08 -14.32 -26.44
C ARG A 325 2.29 -15.45 -27.47
N GLY A 326 2.88 -15.16 -28.63
CA GLY A 326 3.15 -16.15 -29.67
C GLY A 326 1.97 -16.53 -30.54
N LEU A 327 0.90 -15.70 -30.60
CA LEU A 327 -0.31 -15.95 -31.43
C LEU A 327 -0.09 -15.63 -32.91
N LYS A 328 1.06 -16.02 -33.46
CA LYS A 328 1.53 -15.65 -34.82
C LYS A 328 0.56 -16.06 -35.92
N ASN A 329 -0.04 -17.26 -35.85
CA ASN A 329 -0.93 -17.78 -36.87
C ASN A 329 -2.23 -16.98 -37.01
N ASP A 330 -2.65 -16.30 -35.96
CA ASP A 330 -3.84 -15.45 -35.99
C ASP A 330 -3.52 -14.03 -36.45
N ILE A 331 -2.28 -13.57 -36.24
CA ILE A 331 -1.78 -12.25 -36.67
C ILE A 331 -1.43 -12.26 -38.16
N THR A 332 -0.84 -13.31 -38.69
CA THR A 332 -0.45 -13.42 -40.13
C THR A 332 -1.65 -13.44 -41.08
N LYS A 333 -2.85 -13.74 -40.59
CA LYS A 333 -4.10 -13.62 -41.35
C LYS A 333 -4.56 -12.18 -41.54
N LEU A 334 -3.87 -11.23 -40.94
CA LEU A 334 -4.18 -9.79 -40.93
C LEU A 334 -3.32 -9.03 -41.98
N ASP A 335 -3.08 -9.60 -43.16
CA ASP A 335 -2.12 -9.14 -44.20
C ASP A 335 -2.25 -7.67 -44.65
N ASN A 336 -3.24 -6.92 -44.19
CA ASN A 336 -3.50 -5.59 -44.70
C ASN A 336 -3.21 -4.43 -43.75
N TYR A 337 -2.72 -4.70 -42.52
CA TYR A 337 -2.55 -3.62 -41.51
C TYR A 337 -1.41 -2.64 -41.79
N LEU A 338 -0.44 -2.95 -42.66
CA LEU A 338 0.57 -1.97 -43.11
C LEU A 338 -0.03 -0.82 -43.92
N ASN A 339 -1.19 -1.03 -44.54
CA ASN A 339 -1.90 -0.04 -45.33
C ASN A 339 -3.20 0.46 -44.67
N HIS A 340 -3.36 0.17 -43.37
CA HIS A 340 -4.57 0.55 -42.63
C HIS A 340 -4.63 2.08 -42.41
N ASP A 341 -5.83 2.65 -42.35
CA ASP A 341 -6.01 4.08 -42.12
C ASP A 341 -5.58 4.54 -40.72
N ASN A 342 -5.71 3.66 -39.72
CA ASN A 342 -5.24 3.93 -38.34
C ASN A 342 -3.72 3.82 -38.26
N ASN A 343 -3.06 4.96 -38.03
CA ASN A 343 -1.62 5.07 -37.92
C ASN A 343 -1.01 4.22 -36.80
N SER A 344 -1.65 4.23 -35.62
CA SER A 344 -1.18 3.45 -34.44
C SER A 344 -1.18 1.96 -34.74
N LEU A 345 -2.22 1.48 -35.43
CA LEU A 345 -2.30 0.07 -35.82
C LEU A 345 -1.23 -0.31 -36.85
N ARG A 346 -0.94 0.59 -37.81
CA ARG A 346 0.18 0.39 -38.78
C ARG A 346 1.53 0.33 -38.08
N ILE A 347 1.77 1.22 -37.12
CA ILE A 347 3.04 1.27 -36.36
C ILE A 347 3.20 0.00 -35.54
N ALA A 348 2.16 -0.41 -34.79
CA ALA A 348 2.18 -1.62 -33.99
C ALA A 348 2.43 -2.88 -34.85
N TYR A 349 1.80 -2.94 -36.03
CA TYR A 349 1.98 -4.07 -36.95
C TYR A 349 3.39 -4.09 -37.55
N ALA A 350 3.97 -2.94 -37.91
CA ALA A 350 5.34 -2.85 -38.39
C ALA A 350 6.35 -3.31 -37.33
N VAL A 351 6.18 -2.89 -36.07
CA VAL A 351 7.01 -3.36 -34.95
C VAL A 351 6.84 -4.86 -34.73
N THR A 352 5.62 -5.39 -34.83
CA THR A 352 5.34 -6.83 -34.75
C THR A 352 6.05 -7.63 -35.83
N LEU A 353 6.03 -7.18 -37.07
CA LEU A 353 6.73 -7.82 -38.16
C LEU A 353 8.25 -7.84 -37.94
N LEU A 354 8.83 -6.69 -37.54
CA LEU A 354 10.28 -6.61 -37.29
C LEU A 354 10.72 -7.43 -36.07
N SER A 355 9.86 -7.59 -35.06
CA SER A 355 10.19 -8.42 -33.91
C SER A 355 10.22 -9.92 -34.25
N ASN A 356 9.48 -10.33 -35.30
CA ASN A 356 9.40 -11.74 -35.75
C ASN A 356 10.36 -12.03 -36.90
N ASP A 357 10.49 -11.10 -37.86
CA ASP A 357 11.30 -11.26 -39.07
C ASP A 357 12.15 -10.00 -39.29
N LYS A 358 13.45 -10.13 -39.04
CA LYS A 358 14.41 -9.01 -39.16
C LYS A 358 14.59 -8.50 -40.60
N GLU A 359 14.04 -9.19 -41.61
CA GLU A 359 14.26 -8.87 -43.04
C GLU A 359 13.06 -8.10 -43.67
N SER A 360 12.07 -7.66 -42.87
CA SER A 360 10.95 -6.90 -43.42
C SER A 360 11.35 -5.45 -43.81
N LYS A 361 11.84 -5.28 -45.04
CA LYS A 361 12.27 -3.97 -45.58
C LYS A 361 11.15 -2.90 -45.51
N ILE A 362 9.90 -3.29 -45.75
CA ILE A 362 8.74 -2.36 -45.71
C ILE A 362 8.52 -1.82 -44.30
N SER A 363 8.65 -2.68 -43.29
CA SER A 363 8.50 -2.28 -41.88
C SER A 363 9.67 -1.39 -41.43
N GLU A 364 10.90 -1.69 -41.85
CA GLU A 364 12.08 -0.83 -41.60
C GLU A 364 11.91 0.55 -42.23
N GLU A 365 11.47 0.62 -43.47
CA GLU A 365 11.23 1.89 -44.16
C GLU A 365 10.15 2.72 -43.46
N LEU A 366 9.07 2.09 -43.03
CA LEU A 366 8.00 2.76 -42.29
C LEU A 366 8.53 3.33 -40.96
N ILE A 367 9.24 2.54 -40.17
CA ILE A 367 9.78 2.97 -38.88
C ILE A 367 10.82 4.09 -39.09
N ASN A 368 11.72 3.96 -40.06
CA ASN A 368 12.68 5.02 -40.40
C ASN A 368 12.01 6.32 -40.86
N ARG A 369 10.90 6.21 -41.58
CA ARG A 369 10.10 7.37 -41.98
C ARG A 369 9.46 8.06 -40.77
N ILE A 370 8.97 7.30 -39.79
CA ILE A 370 8.42 7.85 -38.54
C ILE A 370 9.50 8.54 -37.71
N HIS A 371 10.68 7.94 -37.55
CA HIS A 371 11.80 8.57 -36.87
C HIS A 371 12.22 9.92 -37.47
N LYS A 372 12.10 10.06 -38.78
CA LYS A 372 12.43 11.28 -39.52
C LYS A 372 11.25 12.24 -39.69
N SER A 373 10.05 11.84 -39.30
CA SER A 373 8.84 12.67 -39.40
C SER A 373 8.84 13.74 -38.30
N ASN A 374 8.13 14.85 -38.55
CA ASN A 374 7.88 15.88 -37.54
C ASN A 374 6.58 15.64 -36.76
N ILE A 375 5.95 14.47 -36.92
CA ILE A 375 4.68 14.13 -36.25
C ILE A 375 5.01 13.51 -34.89
N VAL A 376 4.90 14.32 -33.87
CA VAL A 376 5.24 13.99 -32.47
C VAL A 376 4.48 12.77 -31.97
N GLU A 377 3.17 12.71 -32.21
CA GLU A 377 2.31 11.62 -31.80
C GLU A 377 2.77 10.25 -32.31
N ASN A 378 3.13 10.18 -33.60
CA ASN A 378 3.62 8.92 -34.19
C ASN A 378 4.97 8.48 -33.57
N GLN A 379 5.84 9.44 -33.23
CA GLN A 379 7.11 9.14 -32.59
C GLN A 379 6.92 8.63 -31.15
N ILE A 380 6.02 9.25 -30.39
CA ILE A 380 5.66 8.81 -29.03
C ILE A 380 5.09 7.40 -29.06
N GLU A 381 4.16 7.11 -29.96
CA GLU A 381 3.58 5.78 -30.12
C GLU A 381 4.63 4.74 -30.50
N LEU A 382 5.50 5.05 -31.44
CA LEU A 382 6.58 4.16 -31.85
C LEU A 382 7.52 3.84 -30.67
N ILE A 383 7.94 4.86 -29.89
CA ILE A 383 8.76 4.67 -28.71
C ILE A 383 8.04 3.78 -27.69
N GLY A 384 6.73 4.01 -27.47
CA GLY A 384 5.90 3.22 -26.59
C GLY A 384 5.83 1.74 -26.98
N PHE A 385 5.67 1.42 -28.25
CA PHE A 385 5.67 0.04 -28.76
C PHE A 385 7.05 -0.61 -28.72
N LEU A 386 8.13 0.15 -28.96
CA LEU A 386 9.51 -0.35 -28.89
C LEU A 386 10.00 -0.62 -27.46
N LYS A 387 9.27 -0.17 -26.43
CA LYS A 387 9.62 -0.36 -25.03
C LYS A 387 9.83 -1.82 -24.63
N ARG A 388 9.11 -2.73 -25.28
CA ARG A 388 9.23 -4.19 -25.07
C ARG A 388 10.22 -4.87 -26.03
N HIS A 389 10.60 -4.18 -27.10
CA HIS A 389 11.54 -4.65 -28.12
C HIS A 389 12.70 -3.66 -28.28
N PRO A 390 13.49 -3.39 -27.20
CA PRO A 390 14.50 -2.33 -27.19
C PRO A 390 15.60 -2.54 -28.25
N HIS A 391 15.85 -3.78 -28.65
CA HIS A 391 16.83 -4.13 -29.68
C HIS A 391 16.50 -3.58 -31.09
N LEU A 392 15.23 -3.20 -31.33
CA LEU A 392 14.80 -2.60 -32.59
C LEU A 392 15.05 -1.09 -32.63
N LEU A 393 15.35 -0.44 -31.51
CA LEU A 393 15.62 0.99 -31.47
C LEU A 393 17.13 1.26 -31.48
N SER A 394 17.60 1.87 -32.57
CA SER A 394 19.01 2.24 -32.71
C SER A 394 19.45 3.31 -31.69
N SER A 395 20.66 3.20 -31.19
CA SER A 395 21.30 4.17 -30.29
C SER A 395 21.32 5.60 -30.85
N ILE A 396 21.41 5.73 -32.19
CA ILE A 396 21.40 7.02 -32.90
C ILE A 396 20.05 7.74 -32.65
N TYR A 397 18.92 7.02 -32.74
CA TYR A 397 17.60 7.57 -32.51
C TYR A 397 17.36 7.89 -31.05
N ILE A 398 17.82 7.04 -30.11
CA ILE A 398 17.74 7.31 -28.66
C ILE A 398 18.45 8.62 -28.34
N THR A 399 19.69 8.78 -28.79
CA THR A 399 20.48 10.01 -28.57
C THR A 399 19.78 11.23 -29.18
N ASN A 400 19.30 11.11 -30.42
CA ASN A 400 18.61 12.21 -31.11
C ASN A 400 17.32 12.62 -30.35
N TYR A 401 16.53 11.69 -29.87
CA TYR A 401 15.31 11.98 -29.11
C TYR A 401 15.60 12.66 -27.76
N LEU A 402 16.66 12.23 -27.04
CA LEU A 402 17.07 12.85 -25.78
C LEU A 402 17.59 14.29 -25.97
N GLN A 403 18.31 14.54 -27.06
CA GLN A 403 18.91 15.86 -27.36
C GLN A 403 17.90 16.81 -28.01
N ASN A 404 17.32 16.40 -29.12
CA ASN A 404 16.57 17.25 -30.04
C ASN A 404 15.05 17.08 -29.98
N GLY A 405 14.53 16.03 -29.33
CA GLY A 405 13.11 15.81 -29.16
C GLY A 405 12.42 16.95 -28.38
N ASN A 406 11.13 17.15 -28.62
CA ASN A 406 10.33 18.00 -27.77
C ASN A 406 10.17 17.39 -26.34
N ILE A 407 9.52 18.09 -25.41
CA ILE A 407 9.38 17.65 -24.02
C ILE A 407 8.62 16.31 -23.94
N GLU A 408 7.59 16.10 -24.75
CA GLU A 408 6.78 14.88 -24.74
C GLU A 408 7.56 13.66 -25.22
N ILE A 409 8.32 13.80 -26.30
CA ILE A 409 9.23 12.75 -26.82
C ILE A 409 10.33 12.44 -25.80
N LYS A 410 10.92 13.47 -25.17
CA LYS A 410 11.94 13.28 -24.12
C LYS A 410 11.37 12.50 -22.93
N ASN A 411 10.17 12.85 -22.50
CA ASN A 411 9.50 12.14 -21.40
C ASN A 411 9.20 10.68 -21.76
N GLU A 412 8.73 10.40 -22.97
CA GLU A 412 8.50 9.02 -23.39
C GLU A 412 9.79 8.22 -23.56
N MET A 413 10.85 8.87 -24.05
CA MET A 413 12.18 8.26 -24.12
C MET A 413 12.78 7.96 -22.74
N LEU A 414 12.58 8.85 -21.76
CA LEU A 414 12.98 8.58 -20.37
C LEU A 414 12.19 7.40 -19.78
N ARG A 415 10.88 7.29 -20.03
CA ARG A 415 10.08 6.11 -19.66
C ARG A 415 10.56 4.82 -20.34
N PHE A 416 11.01 4.92 -21.61
CA PHE A 416 11.63 3.79 -22.29
C PHE A 416 12.91 3.36 -21.56
N LEU A 417 13.78 4.30 -21.15
CA LEU A 417 15.04 4.02 -20.48
C LEU A 417 14.87 3.55 -19.02
N ILE A 418 13.79 3.94 -18.32
CA ILE A 418 13.42 3.35 -17.00
C ILE A 418 13.21 1.84 -17.13
N ASN A 419 12.55 1.39 -18.22
CA ASN A 419 12.32 -0.03 -18.44
C ASN A 419 13.51 -0.77 -19.10
N ASN A 420 14.41 -0.02 -19.74
CA ASN A 420 15.56 -0.53 -20.48
C ASN A 420 16.82 0.27 -20.11
N PRO A 421 17.30 0.16 -18.86
CA PRO A 421 18.40 0.99 -18.37
C PRO A 421 19.70 0.74 -19.15
N ASN A 422 20.39 1.84 -19.52
CA ASN A 422 21.65 1.79 -20.23
C ASN A 422 22.54 2.98 -19.86
N ILE A 423 23.68 2.68 -19.25
CA ILE A 423 24.64 3.67 -18.75
C ILE A 423 25.21 4.59 -19.83
N SER A 424 25.19 4.16 -21.10
CA SER A 424 25.70 4.95 -22.23
C SER A 424 24.98 6.29 -22.40
N TYR A 425 23.76 6.42 -21.88
CA TYR A 425 22.95 7.64 -21.97
C TYR A 425 23.00 8.51 -20.72
N PHE A 426 23.81 8.15 -19.72
CA PHE A 426 23.91 8.83 -18.43
C PHE A 426 24.03 10.37 -18.57
N ASN A 427 24.98 10.85 -19.38
CA ASN A 427 25.21 12.28 -19.56
C ASN A 427 24.00 13.00 -20.19
N HIS A 428 23.28 12.35 -21.10
CA HIS A 428 22.08 12.92 -21.72
C HIS A 428 20.92 13.00 -20.74
N ILE A 429 20.75 11.97 -19.92
CA ILE A 429 19.71 11.92 -18.88
C ILE A 429 20.02 12.94 -17.78
N PHE A 430 21.28 13.04 -17.35
CA PHE A 430 21.72 13.99 -16.33
C PHE A 430 21.40 15.44 -16.71
N ASN A 431 21.66 15.83 -17.96
CA ASN A 431 21.34 17.17 -18.47
C ASN A 431 19.82 17.46 -18.50
N LEU A 432 18.99 16.42 -18.51
CA LEU A 432 17.52 16.57 -18.45
C LEU A 432 16.99 16.75 -17.02
N MET A 433 17.78 16.42 -15.99
CA MET A 433 17.41 16.68 -14.58
C MET A 433 17.36 18.16 -14.24
N GLU A 434 18.11 19.00 -14.97
CA GLU A 434 18.11 20.45 -14.74
C GLU A 434 16.83 21.15 -15.21
N LYS A 435 15.96 20.45 -15.94
CA LYS A 435 14.73 20.99 -16.51
C LYS A 435 13.50 20.51 -15.71
N PRO A 436 12.69 21.40 -15.12
CA PRO A 436 11.54 21.00 -14.29
C PRO A 436 10.55 20.05 -14.97
N ALA A 437 10.41 20.15 -16.30
CA ALA A 437 9.47 19.33 -17.07
C ALA A 437 9.94 17.87 -17.29
N THR A 438 11.21 17.56 -17.09
CA THR A 438 11.81 16.23 -17.27
C THR A 438 12.52 15.71 -16.01
N GLU A 439 12.68 16.54 -14.98
CA GLU A 439 13.44 16.24 -13.75
C GLU A 439 13.05 14.92 -13.09
N ILE A 440 11.75 14.70 -12.88
CA ILE A 440 11.24 13.50 -12.17
C ILE A 440 11.58 12.23 -12.96
N LEU A 441 11.27 12.21 -14.26
CA LEU A 441 11.52 11.02 -15.11
C LEU A 441 13.02 10.81 -15.33
N ALA A 442 13.80 11.88 -15.46
CA ALA A 442 15.26 11.78 -15.58
C ALA A 442 15.90 11.18 -14.31
N THR A 443 15.44 11.63 -13.12
CA THR A 443 15.88 11.07 -11.84
C THR A 443 15.51 9.59 -11.73
N GLN A 444 14.29 9.21 -12.05
CA GLN A 444 13.85 7.80 -12.05
C GLN A 444 14.68 6.95 -13.04
N SER A 445 14.97 7.48 -14.22
CA SER A 445 15.76 6.79 -15.23
C SER A 445 17.24 6.59 -14.84
N LEU A 446 17.78 7.43 -13.96
CA LEU A 446 19.13 7.26 -13.41
C LEU A 446 19.18 6.29 -12.22
N LEU A 447 18.07 6.11 -11.53
CA LEU A 447 17.95 5.18 -10.39
C LEU A 447 17.60 3.76 -10.84
N ALA A 448 17.06 3.57 -12.05
CA ALA A 448 16.78 2.27 -12.66
C ALA A 448 18.05 1.58 -13.17
#